data_584bd1adb382358d0c28f6c26b3b6d8d
#
_entry.id   584bd1adb382358d0c28f6c26b3b6d8d
#
_cell.length_a   1.000
_cell.length_b   1.000
_cell.length_c   1.000
_cell.angle_alpha   90.00
_cell.angle_beta   90.00
_cell.angle_gamma   90.00
#
_symmetry.space_group_name_H-M   'P 1'
#
loop_
_entity.id
_entity.type
_entity.pdbx_description
1 polymer ?
#
loop_
_entity_poly.entity_id
_entity_poly.type
_entity_poly.pdbx_seq_one_letter_code
_entity_poly.pdbx_strand_id
1 'polypeptide(L)'
;MSVTNRYRDAWEGFWRDAPQEPGAVIWDAAPALTAERHLALFDPHLADPELPVVDLGCGNGTQTGFLAERFARVVGVDLSPAALDLARRRDPAGRAEFARLDATDPEAVRALHDRLGDANVYLRGVIHQSEPADRGPVAEAVATLVGARGRAFVVELRASAKQLLSDLAHGPAGPPPKLRPVFAHGLAPGEVADEAFAELFHAAGLTVLASGDLPLVTTESGPDGRRIDLPAQWLVVGARPARP
;
A
#
# COMPACT_ATOMS: atom_id res chain seq x y z
N MET A 1 -26.85 -2.04 0.16
CA MET A 1 -25.47 -2.07 -0.37
C MET A 1 -24.61 -2.70 0.70
N SER A 2 -23.74 -3.63 0.38
CA SER A 2 -22.78 -4.19 1.31
C SER A 2 -21.76 -3.11 1.71
N VAL A 3 -21.18 -3.21 2.92
CA VAL A 3 -20.16 -2.27 3.42
C VAL A 3 -18.96 -2.21 2.47
N THR A 4 -18.53 -3.37 1.96
CA THR A 4 -17.44 -3.52 0.97
C THR A 4 -17.68 -2.71 -0.32
N ASN A 5 -18.91 -2.64 -0.81
CA ASN A 5 -19.22 -1.85 -2.01
C ASN A 5 -19.06 -0.35 -1.76
N ARG A 6 -19.47 0.15 -0.58
CA ARG A 6 -19.34 1.57 -0.22
C ARG A 6 -17.88 2.01 -0.14
N TYR A 7 -17.01 1.18 0.42
CA TYR A 7 -15.58 1.45 0.51
C TYR A 7 -14.91 1.48 -0.88
N ARG A 8 -15.25 0.53 -1.73
CA ARG A 8 -14.80 0.49 -3.14
C ARG A 8 -15.25 1.75 -3.90
N ASP A 9 -16.51 2.14 -3.73
CA ASP A 9 -17.08 3.33 -4.40
C ASP A 9 -16.40 4.62 -3.89
N ALA A 10 -16.03 4.69 -2.61
CA ALA A 10 -15.32 5.81 -2.02
C ALA A 10 -13.91 5.97 -2.62
N TRP A 11 -13.15 4.88 -2.75
CA TRP A 11 -11.83 4.91 -3.39
C TRP A 11 -11.92 5.22 -4.88
N GLU A 12 -12.87 4.63 -5.60
CA GLU A 12 -13.10 4.94 -7.02
C GLU A 12 -13.46 6.41 -7.21
N GLY A 13 -14.34 6.96 -6.37
CA GLY A 13 -14.70 8.37 -6.37
C GLY A 13 -13.50 9.27 -6.10
N PHE A 14 -12.71 8.95 -5.06
CA PHE A 14 -11.50 9.69 -4.73
C PHE A 14 -10.50 9.74 -5.90
N TRP A 15 -10.19 8.59 -6.50
CA TRP A 15 -9.22 8.55 -7.60
C TRP A 15 -9.73 9.20 -8.89
N ARG A 16 -11.05 9.18 -9.12
CA ARG A 16 -11.68 9.91 -10.25
C ARG A 16 -11.51 11.41 -10.11
N ASP A 17 -11.65 11.93 -8.90
CA ASP A 17 -11.55 13.35 -8.58
C ASP A 17 -10.12 13.80 -8.25
N ALA A 18 -9.18 12.85 -8.11
CA ALA A 18 -7.81 13.13 -7.73
C ALA A 18 -7.08 13.98 -8.78
N PRO A 19 -6.31 15.00 -8.35
CA PRO A 19 -5.46 15.76 -9.25
C PRO A 19 -4.43 14.87 -9.94
N GLN A 20 -4.09 15.21 -11.19
CA GLN A 20 -3.15 14.42 -12.00
C GLN A 20 -1.68 14.77 -11.75
N GLU A 21 -1.42 15.93 -11.15
CA GLU A 21 -0.08 16.43 -10.90
C GLU A 21 0.66 15.54 -9.88
N PRO A 22 1.95 15.24 -10.09
CA PRO A 22 2.76 14.52 -9.11
C PRO A 22 2.75 15.20 -7.75
N GLY A 23 2.57 14.43 -6.69
CA GLY A 23 2.56 14.93 -5.31
C GLY A 23 1.29 15.69 -4.91
N ALA A 24 0.26 15.76 -5.75
CA ALA A 24 -1.00 16.40 -5.40
C ALA A 24 -1.85 15.59 -4.40
N VAL A 25 -1.68 14.28 -4.36
CA VAL A 25 -2.29 13.41 -3.35
C VAL A 25 -1.38 13.33 -2.13
N ILE A 26 -1.96 13.38 -0.92
CA ILE A 26 -1.19 13.52 0.32
C ILE A 26 -0.11 12.45 0.52
N TRP A 27 -0.36 11.20 0.13
CA TRP A 27 0.60 10.09 0.23
C TRP A 27 1.43 9.86 -1.03
N ASP A 28 1.30 10.72 -2.05
CA ASP A 28 2.02 10.62 -3.33
C ASP A 28 3.40 11.28 -3.26
N ALA A 29 4.18 10.95 -2.24
CA ALA A 29 5.53 11.45 -2.08
C ALA A 29 6.49 10.84 -3.10
N ALA A 30 7.54 11.60 -3.46
CA ALA A 30 8.55 11.16 -4.41
C ALA A 30 9.20 9.83 -3.98
N PRO A 31 9.47 8.91 -4.94
CA PRO A 31 10.07 7.60 -4.64
C PRO A 31 11.37 7.67 -3.84
N ALA A 32 12.20 8.69 -4.05
CA ALA A 32 13.44 8.93 -3.29
C ALA A 32 13.21 9.10 -1.78
N LEU A 33 12.00 9.51 -1.37
CA LEU A 33 11.61 9.65 0.03
C LEU A 33 10.84 8.44 0.56
N THR A 34 10.42 7.54 -0.30
CA THR A 34 9.53 6.40 0.01
C THR A 34 10.12 5.10 -0.50
N ALA A 35 9.76 4.63 -1.69
CA ALA A 35 10.13 3.31 -2.21
C ALA A 35 11.64 3.05 -2.20
N GLU A 36 12.49 4.03 -2.49
CA GLU A 36 13.95 3.87 -2.42
C GLU A 36 14.41 3.52 -0.99
N ARG A 37 13.88 4.23 0.00
CA ARG A 37 14.19 3.95 1.42
C ARG A 37 13.60 2.64 1.88
N HIS A 38 12.42 2.29 1.39
CA HIS A 38 11.78 1.01 1.69
C HIS A 38 12.56 -0.16 1.10
N LEU A 39 13.08 -0.02 -0.13
CA LEU A 39 13.91 -1.05 -0.74
C LEU A 39 15.21 -1.27 0.02
N ALA A 40 15.83 -0.23 0.59
CA ALA A 40 17.01 -0.39 1.43
C ALA A 40 16.74 -1.27 2.68
N LEU A 41 15.50 -1.29 3.17
CA LEU A 41 15.06 -2.16 4.26
C LEU A 41 14.61 -3.54 3.76
N PHE A 42 14.10 -3.64 2.54
CA PHE A 42 13.55 -4.86 1.97
C PHE A 42 14.62 -5.75 1.34
N ASP A 43 15.55 -5.16 0.56
CA ASP A 43 16.58 -5.87 -0.21
C ASP A 43 17.36 -6.92 0.60
N PRO A 44 17.76 -6.67 1.86
CA PRO A 44 18.49 -7.67 2.67
C PRO A 44 17.67 -8.94 2.97
N HIS A 45 16.35 -8.88 2.81
CA HIS A 45 15.43 -9.97 3.13
C HIS A 45 14.86 -10.67 1.89
N LEU A 46 15.14 -10.18 0.69
CA LEU A 46 14.73 -10.83 -0.55
C LEU A 46 15.39 -12.19 -0.65
N ALA A 47 14.59 -13.26 -0.72
CA ALA A 47 15.08 -14.60 -0.93
C ALA A 47 15.45 -14.85 -2.40
N ASP A 48 14.73 -14.20 -3.30
CA ASP A 48 14.93 -14.26 -4.75
C ASP A 48 14.55 -12.90 -5.37
N PRO A 49 15.55 -12.05 -5.70
CA PRO A 49 15.31 -10.74 -6.29
C PRO A 49 14.83 -10.79 -7.76
N GLU A 50 14.94 -11.96 -8.43
CA GLU A 50 14.51 -12.14 -9.81
C GLU A 50 13.00 -12.41 -9.94
N LEU A 51 12.32 -12.67 -8.81
CA LEU A 51 10.87 -12.81 -8.81
C LEU A 51 10.19 -11.52 -9.25
N PRO A 52 9.03 -11.61 -9.93
CA PRO A 52 8.23 -10.43 -10.21
C PRO A 52 7.84 -9.71 -8.92
N VAL A 53 7.62 -8.41 -9.02
CA VAL A 53 7.12 -7.59 -7.90
C VAL A 53 5.67 -7.22 -8.16
N VAL A 54 4.81 -7.47 -7.19
CA VAL A 54 3.43 -6.98 -7.16
C VAL A 54 3.34 -5.79 -6.21
N ASP A 55 2.99 -4.61 -6.74
CA ASP A 55 2.66 -3.42 -5.96
C ASP A 55 1.16 -3.46 -5.63
N LEU A 56 0.81 -3.94 -4.44
CA LEU A 56 -0.57 -4.18 -4.01
C LEU A 56 -1.18 -2.92 -3.41
N GLY A 57 -2.22 -2.39 -4.07
CA GLY A 57 -2.79 -1.09 -3.76
C GLY A 57 -1.94 0.05 -4.35
N CYS A 58 -1.56 -0.08 -5.62
CA CYS A 58 -0.57 0.79 -6.28
C CYS A 58 -1.05 2.24 -6.47
N GLY A 59 -2.36 2.51 -6.33
CA GLY A 59 -2.94 3.83 -6.55
C GLY A 59 -2.59 4.39 -7.94
N ASN A 60 -2.05 5.60 -7.97
CA ASN A 60 -1.63 6.29 -9.20
C ASN A 60 -0.27 5.85 -9.77
N GLY A 61 0.32 4.78 -9.27
CA GLY A 61 1.50 4.15 -9.83
C GLY A 61 2.85 4.84 -9.58
N THR A 62 2.90 5.88 -8.74
CA THR A 62 4.16 6.63 -8.49
C THR A 62 5.27 5.72 -7.97
N GLN A 63 4.97 4.85 -7.00
CA GLN A 63 5.96 3.92 -6.47
C GLN A 63 6.18 2.75 -7.43
N THR A 64 5.15 2.27 -8.11
CA THR A 64 5.23 1.20 -9.12
C THR A 64 6.23 1.55 -10.22
N GLY A 65 6.19 2.79 -10.73
CA GLY A 65 7.12 3.26 -11.75
C GLY A 65 8.59 3.18 -11.31
N PHE A 66 8.87 3.53 -10.06
CA PHE A 66 10.22 3.39 -9.48
C PHE A 66 10.63 1.92 -9.30
N LEU A 67 9.70 1.07 -8.83
CA LEU A 67 9.96 -0.37 -8.72
C LEU A 67 10.30 -0.98 -10.10
N ALA A 68 9.64 -0.52 -11.17
CA ALA A 68 9.90 -0.97 -12.54
C ALA A 68 11.27 -0.51 -13.10
N GLU A 69 11.95 0.41 -12.45
CA GLU A 69 13.36 0.74 -12.76
C GLU A 69 14.35 -0.23 -12.11
N ARG A 70 13.91 -0.93 -11.06
CA ARG A 70 14.76 -1.79 -10.21
C ARG A 70 14.54 -3.28 -10.45
N PHE A 71 13.32 -3.70 -10.76
CA PHE A 71 12.95 -5.10 -10.95
C PHE A 71 12.55 -5.36 -12.40
N ALA A 72 12.89 -6.55 -12.90
CA ALA A 72 12.68 -6.92 -14.30
C ALA A 72 11.20 -7.02 -14.69
N ARG A 73 10.31 -7.32 -13.74
CA ARG A 73 8.87 -7.43 -13.95
C ARG A 73 8.12 -6.85 -12.75
N VAL A 74 7.31 -5.84 -12.99
CA VAL A 74 6.48 -5.20 -11.96
C VAL A 74 5.02 -5.13 -12.41
N VAL A 75 4.12 -5.51 -11.52
CA VAL A 75 2.68 -5.45 -11.72
C VAL A 75 2.05 -4.60 -10.61
N GLY A 76 1.59 -3.40 -10.94
CA GLY A 76 0.78 -2.59 -10.05
C GLY A 76 -0.66 -3.06 -10.08
N VAL A 77 -1.24 -3.34 -8.92
CA VAL A 77 -2.64 -3.73 -8.81
C VAL A 77 -3.40 -2.83 -7.86
N ASP A 78 -4.62 -2.48 -8.25
CA ASP A 78 -5.52 -1.68 -7.42
C ASP A 78 -6.98 -2.09 -7.69
N LEU A 79 -7.85 -1.86 -6.71
CA LEU A 79 -9.27 -2.13 -6.87
C LEU A 79 -9.99 -1.07 -7.72
N SER A 80 -9.43 0.16 -7.79
CA SER A 80 -9.99 1.32 -8.48
C SER A 80 -9.51 1.40 -9.93
N PRO A 81 -10.41 1.26 -10.93
CA PRO A 81 -10.08 1.55 -12.32
C PRO A 81 -9.53 2.97 -12.53
N ALA A 82 -10.08 3.98 -11.84
CA ALA A 82 -9.62 5.37 -11.97
C ALA A 82 -8.17 5.54 -11.50
N ALA A 83 -7.76 4.85 -10.43
CA ALA A 83 -6.36 4.80 -9.98
C ALA A 83 -5.44 4.23 -11.06
N LEU A 84 -5.83 3.08 -11.63
CA LEU A 84 -5.06 2.39 -12.68
C LEU A 84 -4.96 3.21 -13.96
N ASP A 85 -5.99 3.98 -14.30
CA ASP A 85 -5.94 4.88 -15.46
C ASP A 85 -4.96 6.04 -15.22
N LEU A 86 -4.86 6.55 -13.99
CA LEU A 86 -3.82 7.51 -13.62
C LEU A 86 -2.42 6.88 -13.69
N ALA A 87 -2.27 5.67 -13.15
CA ALA A 87 -1.01 4.93 -13.17
C ALA A 87 -0.49 4.68 -14.60
N ARG A 88 -1.36 4.23 -15.51
CA ARG A 88 -1.01 4.03 -16.92
C ARG A 88 -0.60 5.32 -17.62
N ARG A 89 -1.28 6.44 -17.32
CA ARG A 89 -0.87 7.75 -17.89
C ARG A 89 0.49 8.21 -17.41
N ARG A 90 0.90 7.84 -16.19
CA ARG A 90 2.21 8.17 -15.60
C ARG A 90 3.33 7.25 -16.06
N ASP A 91 3.01 6.11 -16.65
CA ASP A 91 3.97 5.19 -17.25
C ASP A 91 3.76 5.05 -18.78
N PRO A 92 3.99 6.12 -19.56
CA PRO A 92 3.80 6.09 -21.01
C PRO A 92 4.76 5.14 -21.73
N ALA A 93 5.85 4.74 -21.07
CA ALA A 93 6.81 3.77 -21.60
C ALA A 93 6.35 2.31 -21.38
N GLY A 94 5.30 2.08 -20.58
CA GLY A 94 4.77 0.74 -20.29
C GLY A 94 5.79 -0.15 -19.58
N ARG A 95 6.56 0.40 -18.65
CA ARG A 95 7.57 -0.33 -17.88
C ARG A 95 6.96 -1.26 -16.85
N ALA A 96 5.79 -0.91 -16.33
CA ALA A 96 5.00 -1.72 -15.42
C ALA A 96 3.70 -2.20 -16.09
N GLU A 97 3.23 -3.36 -15.66
CA GLU A 97 1.87 -3.81 -15.97
C GLU A 97 0.91 -3.23 -14.90
N PHE A 98 -0.29 -2.82 -15.30
CA PHE A 98 -1.33 -2.38 -14.38
C PHE A 98 -2.60 -3.20 -14.57
N ALA A 99 -3.07 -3.85 -13.52
CA ALA A 99 -4.23 -4.72 -13.54
C ALA A 99 -5.19 -4.42 -12.36
N ARG A 100 -6.48 -4.56 -12.62
CA ARG A 100 -7.47 -4.46 -11.55
C ARG A 100 -7.43 -5.73 -10.70
N LEU A 101 -7.34 -5.55 -9.38
CA LEU A 101 -7.42 -6.63 -8.41
C LEU A 101 -8.18 -6.15 -7.17
N ASP A 102 -9.18 -6.92 -6.77
CA ASP A 102 -9.73 -6.87 -5.42
C ASP A 102 -8.98 -7.91 -4.58
N ALA A 103 -8.18 -7.45 -3.64
CA ALA A 103 -7.38 -8.34 -2.79
C ALA A 103 -8.24 -9.20 -1.84
N THR A 104 -9.53 -8.90 -1.74
CA THR A 104 -10.48 -9.71 -0.96
C THR A 104 -11.14 -10.82 -1.79
N ASP A 105 -10.87 -10.86 -3.11
CA ASP A 105 -11.34 -11.91 -4.00
C ASP A 105 -10.25 -13.00 -4.16
N PRO A 106 -10.36 -14.15 -3.49
CA PRO A 106 -9.34 -15.18 -3.50
C PRO A 106 -9.18 -15.85 -4.86
N GLU A 107 -10.21 -15.83 -5.72
CA GLU A 107 -10.11 -16.40 -7.08
C GLU A 107 -9.31 -15.48 -7.99
N ALA A 108 -9.56 -14.17 -7.92
CA ALA A 108 -8.78 -13.18 -8.67
C ALA A 108 -7.30 -13.17 -8.22
N VAL A 109 -7.04 -13.30 -6.93
CA VAL A 109 -5.67 -13.37 -6.38
C VAL A 109 -4.96 -14.63 -6.85
N ARG A 110 -5.62 -15.80 -6.80
CA ARG A 110 -5.06 -17.06 -7.33
C ARG A 110 -4.77 -16.98 -8.83
N ALA A 111 -5.69 -16.42 -9.62
CA ALA A 111 -5.48 -16.24 -11.05
C ALA A 111 -4.25 -15.34 -11.35
N LEU A 112 -4.02 -14.31 -10.55
CA LEU A 112 -2.82 -13.48 -10.66
C LEU A 112 -1.57 -14.29 -10.31
N HIS A 113 -1.59 -15.05 -9.21
CA HIS A 113 -0.48 -15.92 -8.81
C HIS A 113 -0.18 -16.99 -9.85
N ASP A 114 -1.20 -17.66 -10.40
CA ASP A 114 -1.04 -18.68 -11.45
C ASP A 114 -0.34 -18.13 -12.69
N ARG A 115 -0.57 -16.85 -13.00
CA ARG A 115 0.06 -16.15 -14.14
C ARG A 115 1.49 -15.72 -13.87
N LEU A 116 1.80 -15.31 -12.63
CA LEU A 116 3.10 -14.73 -12.25
C LEU A 116 4.06 -15.77 -11.66
N GLY A 117 3.52 -16.80 -11.01
CA GLY A 117 4.24 -17.61 -10.02
C GLY A 117 4.40 -16.86 -8.70
N ASP A 118 5.24 -17.37 -7.82
CA ASP A 118 5.64 -16.69 -6.60
C ASP A 118 6.21 -15.31 -6.92
N ALA A 119 5.84 -14.30 -6.14
CA ALA A 119 6.22 -12.91 -6.36
C ALA A 119 6.72 -12.26 -5.07
N ASN A 120 7.55 -11.24 -5.19
CA ASN A 120 7.76 -10.29 -4.12
C ASN A 120 6.60 -9.29 -4.10
N VAL A 121 6.16 -8.87 -2.92
CA VAL A 121 5.01 -7.97 -2.78
C VAL A 121 5.48 -6.69 -2.07
N TYR A 122 5.12 -5.56 -2.64
CA TYR A 122 5.21 -4.26 -2.00
C TYR A 122 3.79 -3.79 -1.67
N LEU A 123 3.53 -3.47 -0.40
CA LEU A 123 2.23 -3.03 0.09
C LEU A 123 2.42 -1.82 0.99
N ARG A 124 1.76 -0.72 0.67
CA ARG A 124 1.88 0.51 1.45
C ARG A 124 0.53 1.18 1.69
N GLY A 125 0.07 1.15 2.93
CA GLY A 125 -1.12 1.89 3.33
C GLY A 125 -2.43 1.28 2.84
N VAL A 126 -2.55 -0.04 2.83
CA VAL A 126 -3.74 -0.76 2.34
C VAL A 126 -4.56 -1.35 3.49
N ILE A 127 -3.91 -2.03 4.43
CA ILE A 127 -4.63 -2.77 5.48
C ILE A 127 -5.35 -1.82 6.45
N HIS A 128 -4.70 -0.72 6.86
CA HIS A 128 -5.35 0.25 7.76
C HIS A 128 -6.50 1.00 7.09
N GLN A 129 -6.54 1.01 5.75
CA GLN A 129 -7.62 1.59 4.97
C GLN A 129 -8.75 0.59 4.70
N SER A 130 -8.51 -0.72 4.88
CA SER A 130 -9.50 -1.75 4.63
C SER A 130 -10.50 -1.86 5.79
N GLU A 131 -11.73 -2.25 5.46
CA GLU A 131 -12.73 -2.58 6.47
C GLU A 131 -12.21 -3.73 7.34
N PRO A 132 -12.60 -3.79 8.64
CA PRO A 132 -12.10 -4.83 9.55
C PRO A 132 -12.25 -6.25 9.03
N ALA A 133 -13.36 -6.56 8.34
CA ALA A 133 -13.63 -7.87 7.77
C ALA A 133 -12.73 -8.22 6.57
N ASP A 134 -12.15 -7.22 5.90
CA ASP A 134 -11.36 -7.38 4.69
C ASP A 134 -9.85 -7.52 4.98
N ARG A 135 -9.40 -7.17 6.20
CA ARG A 135 -7.98 -7.17 6.57
C ARG A 135 -7.34 -8.56 6.53
N GLY A 136 -8.07 -9.57 7.02
CA GLY A 136 -7.64 -10.97 6.92
C GLY A 136 -7.50 -11.42 5.47
N PRO A 137 -8.54 -11.30 4.62
CA PRO A 137 -8.46 -11.55 3.19
C PRO A 137 -7.30 -10.85 2.47
N VAL A 138 -6.99 -9.58 2.81
CA VAL A 138 -5.81 -8.88 2.24
C VAL A 138 -4.49 -9.56 2.66
N ALA A 139 -4.37 -9.97 3.92
CA ALA A 139 -3.18 -10.70 4.37
C ALA A 139 -3.05 -12.09 3.71
N GLU A 140 -4.16 -12.79 3.48
CA GLU A 140 -4.21 -14.06 2.72
C GLU A 140 -3.84 -13.85 1.25
N ALA A 141 -4.23 -12.72 0.64
CA ALA A 141 -3.82 -12.36 -0.70
C ALA A 141 -2.30 -12.18 -0.80
N VAL A 142 -1.69 -11.49 0.18
CA VAL A 142 -0.23 -11.37 0.27
C VAL A 142 0.40 -12.77 0.40
N ALA A 143 -0.13 -13.64 1.28
CA ALA A 143 0.38 -14.99 1.46
C ALA A 143 0.32 -15.82 0.18
N THR A 144 -0.78 -15.72 -0.57
CA THR A 144 -0.94 -16.39 -1.88
C THR A 144 0.09 -15.89 -2.89
N LEU A 145 0.28 -14.56 -3.00
CA LEU A 145 1.19 -13.98 -3.98
C LEU A 145 2.66 -14.27 -3.68
N VAL A 146 3.08 -14.23 -2.40
CA VAL A 146 4.47 -14.55 -2.05
C VAL A 146 4.80 -16.03 -2.20
N GLY A 147 3.82 -16.91 -2.04
CA GLY A 147 4.02 -18.35 -2.13
C GLY A 147 5.13 -18.85 -1.19
N ALA A 148 5.94 -19.76 -1.67
CA ALA A 148 7.06 -20.32 -0.89
C ALA A 148 8.35 -19.48 -0.98
N ARG A 149 8.55 -18.76 -2.08
CA ARG A 149 9.83 -18.12 -2.43
C ARG A 149 9.85 -16.61 -2.23
N GLY A 150 8.70 -15.95 -2.42
CA GLY A 150 8.60 -14.49 -2.34
C GLY A 150 8.68 -13.95 -0.91
N ARG A 151 8.77 -12.65 -0.84
CA ARG A 151 8.72 -11.86 0.40
C ARG A 151 7.80 -10.66 0.20
N ALA A 152 7.15 -10.22 1.26
CA ALA A 152 6.41 -8.97 1.20
C ALA A 152 7.03 -7.91 2.12
N PHE A 153 7.14 -6.69 1.59
CA PHE A 153 7.41 -5.48 2.36
C PHE A 153 6.10 -4.73 2.56
N VAL A 154 5.75 -4.53 3.81
CA VAL A 154 4.48 -3.94 4.22
C VAL A 154 4.74 -2.68 5.02
N VAL A 155 4.07 -1.60 4.68
CA VAL A 155 4.11 -0.32 5.43
C VAL A 155 2.70 0.08 5.80
N GLU A 156 2.44 0.23 7.10
CA GLU A 156 1.12 0.57 7.61
C GLU A 156 1.20 1.66 8.68
N LEU A 157 0.17 2.48 8.78
CA LEU A 157 0.10 3.51 9.81
C LEU A 157 0.03 2.88 11.20
N ARG A 158 0.71 3.49 12.15
CA ARG A 158 0.53 3.19 13.57
C ARG A 158 -0.77 3.77 14.11
N ALA A 159 -1.28 3.20 15.17
CA ALA A 159 -2.47 3.70 15.85
C ALA A 159 -2.36 5.20 16.21
N SER A 160 -1.17 5.66 16.56
CA SER A 160 -0.89 7.08 16.88
C SER A 160 -1.10 8.04 15.70
N ALA A 161 -1.05 7.56 14.45
CA ALA A 161 -1.32 8.39 13.27
C ALA A 161 -2.77 8.88 13.22
N LYS A 162 -3.72 8.09 13.75
CA LYS A 162 -5.14 8.48 13.81
C LYS A 162 -5.34 9.75 14.66
N GLN A 163 -4.69 9.84 15.82
CA GLN A 163 -4.77 11.02 16.66
C GLN A 163 -4.17 12.24 15.94
N LEU A 164 -3.00 12.10 15.34
CA LEU A 164 -2.37 13.18 14.57
C LEU A 164 -3.26 13.66 13.42
N LEU A 165 -3.87 12.76 12.66
CA LEU A 165 -4.81 13.11 11.58
C LEU A 165 -6.07 13.80 12.12
N SER A 166 -6.58 13.35 13.28
CA SER A 166 -7.71 13.99 13.95
C SER A 166 -7.37 15.42 14.39
N ASP A 167 -6.20 15.60 14.98
CA ASP A 167 -5.72 16.93 15.42
C ASP A 167 -5.54 17.88 14.23
N LEU A 168 -5.02 17.37 13.12
CA LEU A 168 -4.92 18.13 11.86
C LEU A 168 -6.29 18.49 11.28
N ALA A 169 -7.25 17.58 11.36
CA ALA A 169 -8.61 17.80 10.83
C ALA A 169 -9.39 18.86 11.64
N HIS A 170 -9.19 18.88 12.95
CA HIS A 170 -9.95 19.75 13.88
C HIS A 170 -9.15 20.96 14.40
N GLY A 171 -7.93 21.15 13.91
CA GLY A 171 -7.10 22.30 14.24
C GLY A 171 -7.72 23.63 13.81
N PRO A 172 -7.28 24.78 14.38
CA PRO A 172 -7.86 26.08 14.10
C PRO A 172 -7.78 26.52 12.63
N ALA A 173 -6.85 25.95 11.85
CA ALA A 173 -6.72 26.18 10.40
C ALA A 173 -7.63 25.26 9.56
N GLY A 174 -8.34 24.32 10.18
CA GLY A 174 -9.08 23.25 9.50
C GLY A 174 -8.16 22.21 8.86
N PRO A 175 -8.74 21.20 8.18
CA PRO A 175 -7.96 20.15 7.58
C PRO A 175 -7.02 20.68 6.49
N PRO A 176 -5.77 20.18 6.44
CA PRO A 176 -4.81 20.51 5.39
C PRO A 176 -5.40 20.30 3.99
N PRO A 177 -5.00 21.11 3.00
CA PRO A 177 -5.62 21.09 1.66
C PRO A 177 -5.71 19.70 1.02
N LYS A 178 -4.67 18.88 1.13
CA LYS A 178 -4.64 17.53 0.51
C LYS A 178 -5.38 16.46 1.32
N LEU A 179 -5.75 16.73 2.57
CA LEU A 179 -6.62 15.86 3.37
C LEU A 179 -8.11 16.10 3.10
N ARG A 180 -8.49 17.30 2.64
CA ARG A 180 -9.90 17.63 2.38
C ARG A 180 -10.58 16.69 1.40
N PRO A 181 -9.99 16.35 0.23
CA PRO A 181 -10.57 15.38 -0.68
C PRO A 181 -10.72 13.99 -0.07
N VAL A 182 -9.76 13.55 0.75
CA VAL A 182 -9.81 12.26 1.44
C VAL A 182 -11.06 12.18 2.33
N PHE A 183 -11.26 13.20 3.16
CA PHE A 183 -12.43 13.27 4.05
C PHE A 183 -13.75 13.48 3.28
N ALA A 184 -13.75 14.24 2.18
CA ALA A 184 -14.94 14.46 1.36
C ALA A 184 -15.48 13.16 0.75
N HIS A 185 -14.61 12.18 0.46
CA HIS A 185 -14.99 10.84 0.02
C HIS A 185 -15.25 9.86 1.17
N GLY A 186 -15.25 10.33 2.42
CA GLY A 186 -15.48 9.48 3.60
C GLY A 186 -14.34 8.50 3.89
N LEU A 187 -13.16 8.74 3.33
CA LEU A 187 -11.97 7.94 3.59
C LEU A 187 -11.32 8.41 4.89
N ALA A 188 -11.03 7.46 5.76
CA ALA A 188 -10.29 7.69 6.99
C ALA A 188 -9.57 6.40 7.38
N PRO A 189 -8.37 6.47 7.97
CA PRO A 189 -7.71 5.28 8.45
C PRO A 189 -8.56 4.59 9.51
N GLY A 190 -8.74 3.28 9.35
CA GLY A 190 -9.39 2.45 10.34
C GLY A 190 -8.56 2.37 11.62
N GLU A 191 -9.20 1.99 12.72
CA GLU A 191 -8.51 1.71 13.97
C GLU A 191 -7.89 0.31 13.88
N VAL A 192 -6.56 0.25 13.92
CA VAL A 192 -5.78 -0.99 13.89
C VAL A 192 -4.71 -0.86 14.96
N ALA A 193 -4.68 -1.79 15.90
CA ALA A 193 -3.60 -1.87 16.87
C ALA A 193 -2.28 -2.22 16.15
N ASP A 194 -1.17 -1.70 16.64
CA ASP A 194 0.13 -1.86 15.97
C ASP A 194 0.52 -3.34 15.85
N GLU A 195 0.18 -4.18 16.84
CA GLU A 195 0.45 -5.61 16.86
C GLU A 195 -0.40 -6.42 15.89
N ALA A 196 -1.61 -5.91 15.56
CA ALA A 196 -2.58 -6.63 14.72
C ALA A 196 -2.06 -6.91 13.30
N PHE A 197 -1.16 -6.09 12.77
CA PHE A 197 -0.57 -6.35 11.45
C PHE A 197 0.25 -7.64 11.43
N ALA A 198 1.10 -7.86 12.46
CA ALA A 198 1.86 -9.10 12.57
C ALA A 198 0.93 -10.31 12.77
N GLU A 199 -0.11 -10.16 13.59
CA GLU A 199 -1.11 -11.22 13.85
C GLU A 199 -1.86 -11.61 12.57
N LEU A 200 -2.28 -10.64 11.74
CA LEU A 200 -2.93 -10.90 10.45
C LEU A 200 -2.06 -11.76 9.53
N PHE A 201 -0.77 -11.42 9.41
CA PHE A 201 0.15 -12.21 8.58
C PHE A 201 0.46 -13.59 9.18
N HIS A 202 0.57 -13.70 10.50
CA HIS A 202 0.70 -15.00 11.16
C HIS A 202 -0.53 -15.88 10.93
N ALA A 203 -1.74 -15.32 11.02
CA ALA A 203 -2.98 -16.04 10.72
C ALA A 203 -3.04 -16.51 9.25
N ALA A 204 -2.50 -15.73 8.33
CA ALA A 204 -2.35 -16.09 6.92
C ALA A 204 -1.19 -17.07 6.64
N GLY A 205 -0.51 -17.58 7.67
CA GLY A 205 0.58 -18.58 7.53
C GLY A 205 1.96 -18.00 7.23
N LEU A 206 2.13 -16.69 7.27
CA LEU A 206 3.41 -16.04 7.07
C LEU A 206 4.15 -15.80 8.40
N THR A 207 5.45 -15.59 8.32
CA THR A 207 6.31 -15.23 9.45
C THR A 207 6.85 -13.82 9.23
N VAL A 208 6.84 -13.01 10.29
CA VAL A 208 7.54 -11.73 10.31
C VAL A 208 9.04 -12.01 10.40
N LEU A 209 9.79 -11.58 9.40
CA LEU A 209 11.25 -11.78 9.27
C LEU A 209 12.03 -10.58 9.82
N ALA A 210 11.46 -9.39 9.64
CA ALA A 210 11.99 -8.14 10.17
C ALA A 210 10.85 -7.13 10.32
N SER A 211 11.02 -6.16 11.19
CA SER A 211 10.08 -5.06 11.40
C SER A 211 10.77 -3.87 12.03
N GLY A 212 10.13 -2.72 11.96
CA GLY A 212 10.62 -1.50 12.59
C GLY A 212 9.68 -0.32 12.36
N ASP A 213 10.13 0.83 12.78
CA ASP A 213 9.43 2.09 12.62
C ASP A 213 9.97 2.88 11.44
N LEU A 214 9.07 3.56 10.74
CA LEU A 214 9.41 4.58 9.77
C LEU A 214 8.25 5.59 9.65
N PRO A 215 8.50 6.82 9.20
CA PRO A 215 7.41 7.71 8.86
C PRO A 215 6.81 7.33 7.50
N LEU A 216 5.48 7.33 7.40
CA LEU A 216 4.82 7.44 6.10
C LEU A 216 4.94 8.89 5.65
N VAL A 217 5.81 9.09 4.67
CA VAL A 217 6.12 10.43 4.13
C VAL A 217 4.93 10.97 3.36
N THR A 218 4.48 12.18 3.69
CA THR A 218 3.40 12.85 2.96
C THR A 218 3.93 14.00 2.09
N THR A 219 3.06 14.55 1.27
CA THR A 219 3.30 15.74 0.44
C THR A 219 2.69 17.00 1.05
N GLU A 220 2.19 16.91 2.29
CA GLU A 220 1.56 18.02 2.99
C GLU A 220 2.54 18.69 3.95
N SER A 221 2.34 19.98 4.20
CA SER A 221 3.12 20.76 5.14
C SER A 221 2.23 21.43 6.16
N GLY A 222 2.72 21.54 7.37
CA GLY A 222 2.08 22.29 8.45
C GLY A 222 2.21 23.81 8.26
N PRO A 223 1.57 24.59 9.14
CA PRO A 223 1.65 26.06 9.12
C PRO A 223 3.07 26.61 9.30
N ASP A 224 3.95 25.82 9.90
CA ASP A 224 5.37 26.14 10.11
C ASP A 224 6.25 25.79 8.88
N GLY A 225 5.65 25.33 7.78
CA GLY A 225 6.34 24.92 6.55
C GLY A 225 7.02 23.55 6.65
N ARG A 226 6.96 22.86 7.79
CA ARG A 226 7.50 21.51 7.93
C ARG A 226 6.57 20.50 7.32
N ARG A 227 7.15 19.48 6.65
CA ARG A 227 6.37 18.38 6.11
C ARG A 227 5.71 17.60 7.26
N ILE A 228 4.47 17.21 7.05
CA ILE A 228 3.71 16.34 7.94
C ILE A 228 4.01 14.90 7.56
N ASP A 229 4.76 14.18 8.39
CA ASP A 229 4.98 12.75 8.24
C ASP A 229 4.12 12.00 9.26
N LEU A 230 3.48 10.90 8.84
CA LEU A 230 2.60 10.13 9.70
C LEU A 230 3.36 8.98 10.36
N PRO A 231 3.18 8.73 11.67
CA PRO A 231 3.75 7.56 12.31
C PRO A 231 3.33 6.28 11.61
N ALA A 232 4.31 5.46 11.21
CA ALA A 232 4.06 4.19 10.54
C ALA A 232 5.06 3.14 10.99
N GLN A 233 4.77 1.90 10.68
CA GLN A 233 5.63 0.75 10.88
C GLN A 233 5.80 -0.01 9.57
N TRP A 234 6.87 -0.76 9.50
CA TRP A 234 7.12 -1.67 8.39
C TRP A 234 7.36 -3.09 8.89
N LEU A 235 6.99 -4.05 8.05
CA LEU A 235 7.26 -5.47 8.26
C LEU A 235 7.80 -6.07 6.95
N VAL A 236 8.73 -7.01 7.09
CA VAL A 236 9.03 -7.97 6.04
C VAL A 236 8.43 -9.30 6.46
N VAL A 237 7.59 -9.87 5.60
CA VAL A 237 6.95 -11.15 5.86
C VAL A 237 7.22 -12.14 4.72
N GLY A 238 7.20 -13.43 5.03
CA GLY A 238 7.39 -14.49 4.04
C GLY A 238 7.05 -15.87 4.59
N ALA A 239 7.08 -16.88 3.73
CA ALA A 239 6.91 -18.26 4.17
C ALA A 239 7.94 -18.61 5.25
N ARG A 240 7.52 -19.41 6.22
CA ARG A 240 8.43 -19.91 7.26
C ARG A 240 9.57 -20.68 6.60
N PRO A 241 10.84 -20.38 6.94
CA PRO A 241 11.94 -21.21 6.47
C PRO A 241 11.67 -22.68 6.80
N ALA A 242 11.89 -23.58 5.83
CA ALA A 242 11.87 -25.01 6.12
C ALA A 242 12.86 -25.28 7.26
N ARG A 243 12.43 -25.99 8.30
CA ARG A 243 13.37 -26.44 9.34
C ARG A 243 14.40 -27.35 8.67
N PRO A 244 15.69 -27.16 8.94
CA PRO A 244 16.73 -28.03 8.42
C PRO A 244 16.58 -29.47 8.91
#